data_a6c0cbb9ef22598e3679dbe5c7fe21e3
#
_entry.id   a6c0cbb9ef22598e3679dbe5c7fe21e3
#
_cell.length_a   1.000
_cell.length_b   1.000
_cell.length_c   1.000
_cell.angle_alpha   90.00
_cell.angle_beta   90.00
_cell.angle_gamma   90.00
#
_symmetry.space_group_name_H-M   'P 1'
#
loop_
_entity.id
_entity.type
_entity.pdbx_description
1 polymer ?
#
loop_
_entity_poly.entity_id
_entity_poly.type
_entity_poly.pdbx_seq_one_letter_code
_entity_poly.pdbx_strand_id
1 'polypeptide(L)'
;KSNSGNMFAGLLANTLCEGVADEASLPEILPRLTDIFQKLGYMESSSADLFDQFLKTGIGAKPIIASYESQLLEFAAQNPDTWEQVKDDIVLLYPSPTVWSSHVYIALDETGSAGIDALLDEEIQRLAWERHGFRTGLYDTPSDPEQFGVPGLAAEITRVSPMPDADTMAAIIQALS
;
A
#
# COMPACT_ATOMS: atom_id res chain seq x y z
N LYS A 1 7.32 12.58 0.48
CA LYS A 1 6.18 13.41 -0.01
C LYS A 1 5.29 12.65 -1.02
N SER A 2 5.27 11.33 -0.99
CA SER A 2 4.38 10.49 -1.79
C SER A 2 3.16 10.05 -0.98
N ASN A 3 2.08 9.66 -1.65
CA ASN A 3 0.91 9.11 -0.96
C ASN A 3 1.27 7.86 -0.13
N SER A 4 2.07 6.97 -0.69
CA SER A 4 2.55 5.77 0.01
C SER A 4 3.35 6.08 1.27
N GLY A 5 4.20 7.13 1.23
CA GLY A 5 4.91 7.60 2.42
C GLY A 5 3.97 8.13 3.50
N ASN A 6 2.92 8.85 3.12
CA ASN A 6 1.90 9.34 4.05
C ASN A 6 1.08 8.18 4.64
N MET A 7 0.71 7.19 3.82
CA MET A 7 0.01 5.98 4.28
C MET A 7 0.86 5.19 5.28
N PHE A 8 2.14 5.01 4.98
CA PHE A 8 3.07 4.35 5.89
C PHE A 8 3.26 5.12 7.20
N ALA A 9 3.36 6.45 7.14
CA ALA A 9 3.47 7.29 8.34
C ALA A 9 2.23 7.18 9.23
N GLY A 10 1.03 7.21 8.64
CA GLY A 10 -0.22 7.04 9.38
C GLY A 10 -0.36 5.64 10.00
N LEU A 11 -0.03 4.59 9.24
CA LEU A 11 -0.04 3.22 9.77
C LEU A 11 0.96 3.06 10.94
N LEU A 12 2.15 3.62 10.81
CA LEU A 12 3.17 3.57 11.86
C LEU A 12 2.74 4.38 13.09
N ALA A 13 2.11 5.54 12.90
CA ALA A 13 1.54 6.33 13.99
C ALA A 13 0.47 5.53 14.75
N ASN A 14 -0.47 4.90 14.02
CA ASN A 14 -1.47 4.02 14.61
C ASN A 14 -0.84 2.86 15.39
N THR A 15 0.23 2.28 14.85
CA THR A 15 0.96 1.19 15.52
C THR A 15 1.62 1.66 16.83
N LEU A 16 2.19 2.86 16.83
CA LEU A 16 2.89 3.42 17.98
C LEU A 16 1.96 3.80 19.13
N CYS A 17 0.72 4.22 18.84
CA CYS A 17 -0.29 4.51 19.85
C CYS A 17 -1.23 3.33 20.16
N GLU A 18 -1.01 2.17 19.51
CA GLU A 18 -1.83 0.96 19.66
C GLU A 18 -3.33 1.20 19.33
N GLY A 19 -3.61 2.15 18.44
CA GLY A 19 -4.94 2.57 18.06
C GLY A 19 -4.95 3.44 16.82
N VAL A 20 -5.96 4.26 16.64
CA VAL A 20 -5.97 5.31 15.61
C VAL A 20 -5.35 6.56 16.22
N ALA A 21 -4.26 7.03 15.65
CA ALA A 21 -3.58 8.22 16.15
C ALA A 21 -4.48 9.46 16.00
N ASP A 22 -4.47 10.29 17.01
CA ASP A 22 -5.20 11.55 17.11
C ASP A 22 -4.31 12.67 17.67
N GLU A 23 -4.84 13.87 17.76
CA GLU A 23 -4.11 15.04 18.26
C GLU A 23 -3.56 14.81 19.69
N ALA A 24 -4.29 14.08 20.53
CA ALA A 24 -3.89 13.82 21.92
C ALA A 24 -2.70 12.85 22.01
N SER A 25 -2.56 11.91 21.08
CA SER A 25 -1.47 10.94 21.02
C SER A 25 -0.18 11.51 20.40
N LEU A 26 -0.26 12.58 19.59
CA LEU A 26 0.89 13.15 18.85
C LEU A 26 2.10 13.46 19.75
N PRO A 27 1.97 14.11 20.93
CA PRO A 27 3.14 14.43 21.76
C PRO A 27 3.98 13.22 22.16
N GLU A 28 3.35 12.07 22.32
CA GLU A 28 4.01 10.83 22.70
C GLU A 28 4.63 10.11 21.48
N ILE A 29 3.89 10.06 20.36
CA ILE A 29 4.32 9.24 19.21
C ILE A 29 5.28 9.97 18.27
N LEU A 30 5.19 11.29 18.11
CA LEU A 30 6.00 12.05 17.15
C LEU A 30 7.51 11.89 17.33
N PRO A 31 8.07 11.91 18.56
CA PRO A 31 9.51 11.71 18.73
C PRO A 31 10.00 10.35 18.21
N ARG A 32 9.22 9.28 18.46
CA ARG A 32 9.54 7.93 17.97
C ARG A 32 9.36 7.81 16.47
N LEU A 33 8.28 8.38 15.94
CA LEU A 33 7.98 8.38 14.53
C LEU A 33 9.09 9.10 13.73
N THR A 34 9.50 10.27 14.20
CA THR A 34 10.59 11.06 13.60
C THR A 34 11.92 10.30 13.65
N ASP A 35 12.27 9.69 14.78
CA ASP A 35 13.49 8.90 14.92
C ASP A 35 13.53 7.72 13.92
N ILE A 36 12.39 7.02 13.74
CA ILE A 36 12.29 5.95 12.76
C ILE A 36 12.51 6.48 11.34
N PHE A 37 11.82 7.56 10.95
CA PHE A 37 11.95 8.13 9.61
C PHE A 37 13.35 8.68 9.34
N GLN A 38 14.02 9.27 10.32
CA GLN A 38 15.41 9.72 10.19
C GLN A 38 16.38 8.53 9.95
N LYS A 39 16.09 7.37 10.54
CA LYS A 39 16.90 6.15 10.40
C LYS A 39 16.66 5.39 9.10
N LEU A 40 15.58 5.68 8.37
CA LEU A 40 15.35 5.09 7.04
C LEU A 40 16.43 5.51 6.02
N GLY A 41 17.16 6.57 6.30
CA GLY A 41 18.30 7.04 5.53
C GLY A 41 17.91 7.72 4.23
N TYR A 42 17.30 7.00 3.31
CA TYR A 42 16.90 7.50 2.00
C TYR A 42 15.44 7.14 1.69
N MET A 43 14.68 8.12 1.21
CA MET A 43 13.32 7.93 0.74
C MET A 43 13.24 8.25 -0.75
N GLU A 44 12.74 7.29 -1.52
CA GLU A 44 12.48 7.47 -2.93
C GLU A 44 11.33 8.47 -3.19
N SER A 45 11.30 8.99 -4.41
CA SER A 45 10.25 9.91 -4.84
C SER A 45 8.88 9.24 -4.98
N SER A 46 8.88 7.93 -5.27
CA SER A 46 7.66 7.13 -5.40
C SER A 46 7.87 5.72 -4.86
N SER A 47 6.76 5.01 -4.58
CA SER A 47 6.80 3.59 -4.23
C SER A 47 7.23 2.70 -5.39
N ALA A 48 6.98 3.11 -6.63
CA ALA A 48 7.43 2.38 -7.82
C ALA A 48 8.96 2.40 -7.93
N ASP A 49 9.59 3.58 -7.75
CA ASP A 49 11.05 3.69 -7.76
C ASP A 49 11.69 2.85 -6.64
N LEU A 50 11.05 2.84 -5.46
CA LEU A 50 11.51 2.04 -4.32
C LEU A 50 11.42 0.54 -4.62
N PHE A 51 10.31 0.09 -5.20
CA PHE A 51 10.11 -1.30 -5.58
C PHE A 51 11.10 -1.75 -6.66
N ASP A 52 11.29 -0.92 -7.69
CA ASP A 52 12.28 -1.16 -8.75
C ASP A 52 13.71 -1.30 -8.20
N GLN A 53 14.07 -0.45 -7.24
CA GLN A 53 15.40 -0.54 -6.61
C GLN A 53 15.52 -1.79 -5.74
N PHE A 54 14.48 -2.16 -5.01
CA PHE A 54 14.44 -3.40 -4.23
C PHE A 54 14.74 -4.61 -5.11
N LEU A 55 14.08 -4.71 -6.27
CA LEU A 55 14.31 -5.80 -7.23
C LEU A 55 15.71 -5.79 -7.85
N LYS A 56 16.25 -4.59 -8.17
CA LYS A 56 17.53 -4.44 -8.86
C LYS A 56 18.75 -4.64 -7.94
N THR A 57 18.65 -4.22 -6.70
CA THR A 57 19.80 -4.18 -5.77
C THR A 57 19.90 -5.41 -4.88
N GLY A 58 18.85 -6.23 -4.85
CA GLY A 58 18.80 -7.45 -4.04
C GLY A 58 18.88 -7.18 -2.52
N ILE A 59 19.09 -8.25 -1.78
CA ILE A 59 19.02 -8.28 -0.30
C ILE A 59 19.99 -7.31 0.40
N GLY A 60 21.08 -6.89 -0.26
CA GLY A 60 22.16 -6.14 0.40
C GLY A 60 21.86 -4.66 0.66
N ALA A 61 21.07 -3.99 -0.18
CA ALA A 61 20.90 -2.55 -0.12
C ALA A 61 19.59 -2.13 0.59
N LYS A 62 18.49 -2.82 0.31
CA LYS A 62 17.17 -2.52 0.88
C LYS A 62 16.44 -3.83 1.23
N PRO A 63 16.81 -4.47 2.36
CA PRO A 63 16.27 -5.79 2.70
C PRO A 63 14.77 -5.78 3.05
N ILE A 64 14.22 -4.61 3.42
CA ILE A 64 12.81 -4.42 3.74
C ILE A 64 12.35 -3.11 3.13
N ILE A 65 11.23 -3.15 2.44
CA ILE A 65 10.55 -1.96 1.90
C ILE A 65 9.10 -1.94 2.32
N ALA A 66 8.53 -0.73 2.46
CA ALA A 66 7.10 -0.53 2.54
C ALA A 66 6.56 -0.22 1.14
N SER A 67 5.61 -1.02 0.67
CA SER A 67 5.05 -0.91 -0.67
C SER A 67 3.56 -1.27 -0.66
N TYR A 68 2.87 -1.05 -1.76
CA TYR A 68 1.53 -1.57 -1.96
C TYR A 68 1.59 -3.03 -2.42
N GLU A 69 0.68 -3.85 -1.93
CA GLU A 69 0.50 -5.23 -2.37
C GLU A 69 0.40 -5.31 -3.91
N SER A 70 -0.39 -4.43 -4.51
CA SER A 70 -0.61 -4.38 -5.96
C SER A 70 0.68 -4.28 -6.77
N GLN A 71 1.73 -3.62 -6.28
CA GLN A 71 3.00 -3.52 -7.00
C GLN A 71 3.71 -4.87 -7.12
N LEU A 72 3.68 -5.68 -6.07
CA LEU A 72 4.23 -7.04 -6.10
C LEU A 72 3.41 -7.95 -7.01
N LEU A 73 2.07 -7.87 -6.93
CA LEU A 73 1.17 -8.69 -7.74
C LEU A 73 1.25 -8.34 -9.22
N GLU A 74 1.29 -7.05 -9.56
CA GLU A 74 1.50 -6.57 -10.92
C GLU A 74 2.84 -7.06 -11.48
N PHE A 75 3.91 -6.97 -10.70
CA PHE A 75 5.22 -7.49 -11.10
C PHE A 75 5.17 -8.99 -11.39
N ALA A 76 4.57 -9.78 -10.51
CA ALA A 76 4.44 -11.22 -10.68
C ALA A 76 3.61 -11.58 -11.94
N ALA A 77 2.50 -10.85 -12.17
CA ALA A 77 1.63 -11.07 -13.31
C ALA A 77 2.28 -10.67 -14.65
N GLN A 78 3.03 -9.57 -14.67
CA GLN A 78 3.60 -9.03 -15.90
C GLN A 78 4.99 -9.59 -16.24
N ASN A 79 5.69 -10.17 -15.26
CA ASN A 79 7.05 -10.68 -15.43
C ASN A 79 7.19 -12.11 -14.88
N PRO A 80 6.40 -13.08 -15.36
CA PRO A 80 6.33 -14.42 -14.77
C PRO A 80 7.69 -15.15 -14.76
N ASP A 81 8.48 -15.01 -15.80
CA ASP A 81 9.81 -15.66 -15.88
C ASP A 81 10.79 -15.10 -14.84
N THR A 82 10.73 -13.79 -14.59
CA THR A 82 11.58 -13.14 -13.57
C THR A 82 11.03 -13.45 -12.17
N TRP A 83 9.71 -13.46 -12.02
CA TRP A 83 9.06 -13.80 -10.77
C TRP A 83 9.47 -15.21 -10.29
N GLU A 84 9.44 -16.20 -11.16
CA GLU A 84 9.88 -17.58 -10.85
C GLU A 84 11.33 -17.66 -10.34
N GLN A 85 12.18 -16.71 -10.74
CA GLN A 85 13.58 -16.69 -10.29
C GLN A 85 13.78 -16.03 -8.93
N VAL A 86 12.87 -15.14 -8.50
CA VAL A 86 13.06 -14.32 -7.30
C VAL A 86 12.02 -14.59 -6.20
N LYS A 87 10.94 -15.30 -6.48
CA LYS A 87 9.82 -15.49 -5.55
C LYS A 87 10.21 -16.14 -4.22
N ASP A 88 11.21 -17.02 -4.23
CA ASP A 88 11.67 -17.72 -3.03
C ASP A 88 12.55 -16.81 -2.13
N ASP A 89 13.04 -15.71 -2.66
CA ASP A 89 13.84 -14.71 -1.94
C ASP A 89 13.00 -13.54 -1.40
N ILE A 90 11.71 -13.46 -1.78
CA ILE A 90 10.81 -12.38 -1.39
C ILE A 90 9.78 -12.88 -0.37
N VAL A 91 9.69 -12.21 0.76
CA VAL A 91 8.71 -12.49 1.81
C VAL A 91 7.73 -11.33 1.90
N LEU A 92 6.44 -11.62 1.69
CA LEU A 92 5.36 -10.66 1.87
C LEU A 92 4.92 -10.63 3.34
N LEU A 93 5.04 -9.46 3.96
CA LEU A 93 4.64 -9.22 5.35
C LEU A 93 3.48 -8.24 5.40
N TYR A 94 2.36 -8.66 5.99
CA TYR A 94 1.23 -7.78 6.24
C TYR A 94 1.29 -7.19 7.65
N PRO A 95 1.25 -5.85 7.80
CA PRO A 95 0.91 -5.25 9.09
C PRO A 95 -0.48 -5.71 9.54
N SER A 96 -0.67 -5.88 10.84
CA SER A 96 -1.98 -6.28 11.37
C SER A 96 -2.30 -5.50 12.66
N PRO A 97 -3.20 -4.50 12.58
CA PRO A 97 -3.98 -4.09 11.41
C PRO A 97 -3.14 -3.42 10.32
N THR A 98 -3.65 -3.44 9.09
CA THR A 98 -3.13 -2.68 7.95
C THR A 98 -4.00 -1.46 7.65
N VAL A 99 -3.70 -0.74 6.58
CA VAL A 99 -4.53 0.36 6.05
C VAL A 99 -4.86 0.12 4.58
N TRP A 100 -6.05 0.57 4.15
CA TRP A 100 -6.44 0.57 2.75
C TRP A 100 -6.01 1.86 2.07
N SER A 101 -5.43 1.76 0.88
CA SER A 101 -5.31 2.88 -0.05
C SER A 101 -6.45 2.80 -1.06
N SER A 102 -7.58 3.36 -0.67
CA SER A 102 -8.77 3.35 -1.52
C SER A 102 -8.64 4.35 -2.66
N HIS A 103 -8.96 3.92 -3.89
CA HIS A 103 -9.04 4.79 -5.04
C HIS A 103 -10.46 5.33 -5.15
N VAL A 104 -10.62 6.64 -4.98
CA VAL A 104 -11.91 7.31 -5.04
C VAL A 104 -12.04 8.05 -6.36
N TYR A 105 -13.09 7.75 -7.11
CA TYR A 105 -13.45 8.46 -8.33
C TYR A 105 -14.64 9.38 -8.05
N ILE A 106 -14.51 10.65 -8.39
CA ILE A 106 -15.57 11.66 -8.21
C ILE A 106 -15.89 12.25 -9.57
N ALA A 107 -17.10 12.03 -10.07
CA ALA A 107 -17.58 12.67 -11.27
C ALA A 107 -17.91 14.13 -10.97
N LEU A 108 -17.38 15.06 -11.78
CA LEU A 108 -17.64 16.49 -11.65
C LEU A 108 -18.73 16.96 -12.63
N ASP A 109 -19.09 16.16 -13.60
CA ASP A 109 -20.10 16.42 -14.62
C ASP A 109 -20.67 15.11 -15.17
N GLU A 110 -21.63 15.21 -16.10
CA GLU A 110 -22.27 14.07 -16.75
C GLU A 110 -21.29 13.21 -17.56
N THR A 111 -20.26 13.81 -18.15
CA THR A 111 -19.22 13.07 -18.89
C THR A 111 -18.40 12.21 -17.95
N GLY A 112 -18.09 12.73 -16.77
CA GLY A 112 -17.39 12.00 -15.72
C GLY A 112 -18.19 10.81 -15.17
N SER A 113 -19.53 10.86 -15.24
CA SER A 113 -20.39 9.77 -14.75
C SER A 113 -20.16 8.45 -15.49
N ALA A 114 -19.83 8.49 -16.79
CA ALA A 114 -19.49 7.29 -17.54
C ALA A 114 -18.28 6.54 -16.98
N GLY A 115 -17.36 7.24 -16.32
CA GLY A 115 -16.22 6.63 -15.64
C GLY A 115 -16.64 5.81 -14.41
N ILE A 116 -17.71 6.21 -13.72
CA ILE A 116 -18.26 5.44 -12.58
C ILE A 116 -18.79 4.10 -13.08
N ASP A 117 -19.60 4.13 -14.16
CA ASP A 117 -20.17 2.91 -14.73
C ASP A 117 -19.06 1.94 -15.19
N ALA A 118 -18.03 2.46 -15.83
CA ALA A 118 -16.87 1.66 -16.23
C ALA A 118 -16.14 1.04 -15.03
N LEU A 119 -15.94 1.79 -13.94
CA LEU A 119 -15.30 1.28 -12.73
C LEU A 119 -16.16 0.28 -11.96
N LEU A 120 -17.47 0.29 -12.15
CA LEU A 120 -18.39 -0.70 -11.57
C LEU A 120 -18.58 -1.93 -12.46
N ASP A 121 -18.03 -1.95 -13.65
CA ASP A 121 -18.08 -3.08 -14.57
C ASP A 121 -17.24 -4.26 -14.02
N GLU A 122 -17.86 -5.44 -13.96
CA GLU A 122 -17.23 -6.64 -13.39
C GLU A 122 -15.97 -7.07 -14.16
N GLU A 123 -15.96 -6.89 -15.49
CA GLU A 123 -14.80 -7.22 -16.33
C GLU A 123 -13.64 -6.26 -16.05
N ILE A 124 -13.91 -4.98 -15.86
CA ILE A 124 -12.89 -3.98 -15.49
C ILE A 124 -12.32 -4.30 -14.11
N GLN A 125 -13.15 -4.64 -13.13
CA GLN A 125 -12.71 -5.03 -11.80
C GLN A 125 -11.88 -6.32 -11.85
N ARG A 126 -12.29 -7.30 -12.64
CA ARG A 126 -11.54 -8.55 -12.85
C ARG A 126 -10.16 -8.27 -13.46
N LEU A 127 -10.09 -7.45 -14.50
CA LEU A 127 -8.82 -7.06 -15.14
C LEU A 127 -7.91 -6.27 -14.19
N ALA A 128 -8.47 -5.38 -13.36
CA ALA A 128 -7.72 -4.63 -12.37
C ALA A 128 -7.06 -5.56 -11.34
N TRP A 129 -7.76 -6.61 -10.93
CA TRP A 129 -7.19 -7.64 -10.06
C TRP A 129 -6.15 -8.48 -10.80
N GLU A 130 -6.54 -9.16 -11.87
CA GLU A 130 -5.70 -10.16 -12.55
C GLU A 130 -4.39 -9.59 -13.12
N ARG A 131 -4.41 -8.32 -13.58
CA ARG A 131 -3.24 -7.71 -14.22
C ARG A 131 -2.45 -6.78 -13.32
N HIS A 132 -3.10 -6.18 -12.34
CA HIS A 132 -2.52 -5.10 -11.54
C HIS A 132 -2.62 -5.34 -10.02
N GLY A 133 -3.23 -6.44 -9.59
CA GLY A 133 -3.34 -6.78 -8.17
C GLY A 133 -4.20 -5.82 -7.35
N PHE A 134 -5.10 -5.07 -7.98
CA PHE A 134 -6.04 -4.21 -7.26
C PHE A 134 -7.21 -5.04 -6.74
N ARG A 135 -7.35 -5.12 -5.43
CA ARG A 135 -8.50 -5.76 -4.82
C ARG A 135 -9.78 -5.02 -5.19
N THR A 136 -10.77 -5.78 -5.62
CA THR A 136 -12.06 -5.20 -5.99
C THR A 136 -12.82 -4.67 -4.77
N GLY A 137 -13.59 -3.59 -4.98
CA GLY A 137 -14.57 -3.09 -4.03
C GLY A 137 -15.98 -3.65 -4.25
N LEU A 138 -16.20 -4.45 -5.30
CA LEU A 138 -17.49 -5.06 -5.60
C LEU A 138 -17.64 -6.38 -4.84
N TYR A 139 -18.83 -6.57 -4.26
CA TYR A 139 -19.23 -7.86 -3.72
C TYR A 139 -19.39 -8.87 -4.87
N ASP A 140 -19.07 -10.11 -4.61
CA ASP A 140 -19.21 -11.22 -5.56
C ASP A 140 -18.25 -11.23 -6.77
N THR A 141 -17.31 -10.29 -6.87
CA THR A 141 -16.25 -10.39 -7.88
C THR A 141 -15.12 -11.30 -7.36
N PRO A 142 -14.86 -12.45 -7.99
CA PRO A 142 -13.83 -13.36 -7.54
C PRO A 142 -12.45 -12.71 -7.59
N SER A 143 -11.70 -12.84 -6.50
CA SER A 143 -10.31 -12.41 -6.38
C SER A 143 -9.48 -13.58 -5.91
N ASP A 144 -9.11 -14.48 -6.83
CA ASP A 144 -8.28 -15.63 -6.50
C ASP A 144 -6.82 -15.21 -6.32
N PRO A 145 -6.27 -15.25 -5.10
CA PRO A 145 -4.88 -14.90 -4.86
C PRO A 145 -3.89 -15.94 -5.41
N GLU A 146 -4.29 -17.18 -5.59
CA GLU A 146 -3.41 -18.25 -6.04
C GLU A 146 -2.90 -18.02 -7.46
N GLN A 147 -3.64 -17.27 -8.28
CA GLN A 147 -3.24 -16.95 -9.65
C GLN A 147 -1.89 -16.23 -9.77
N PHE A 148 -1.47 -15.47 -8.73
CA PHE A 148 -0.20 -14.74 -8.76
C PHE A 148 1.01 -15.59 -8.36
N GLY A 149 0.79 -16.76 -7.75
CA GLY A 149 1.87 -17.59 -7.24
C GLY A 149 2.77 -16.87 -6.23
N VAL A 150 2.20 -15.92 -5.45
CA VAL A 150 2.94 -15.15 -4.44
C VAL A 150 2.82 -15.82 -3.09
N PRO A 151 3.91 -16.35 -2.52
CA PRO A 151 3.86 -16.99 -1.22
C PRO A 151 3.42 -16.01 -0.11
N GLY A 152 2.47 -16.44 0.71
CA GLY A 152 1.97 -15.62 1.82
C GLY A 152 0.96 -14.54 1.44
N LEU A 153 0.53 -14.48 0.18
CA LEU A 153 -0.54 -13.58 -0.24
C LEU A 153 -1.83 -13.90 0.51
N ALA A 154 -2.37 -12.91 1.22
CA ALA A 154 -3.59 -13.08 2.00
C ALA A 154 -4.81 -13.21 1.08
N ALA A 155 -5.62 -14.23 1.28
CA ALA A 155 -6.90 -14.36 0.57
C ALA A 155 -7.83 -13.19 0.90
N GLU A 156 -7.90 -12.83 2.16
CA GLU A 156 -8.70 -11.71 2.65
C GLU A 156 -7.90 -10.83 3.61
N ILE A 157 -8.15 -9.53 3.57
CA ILE A 157 -7.63 -8.56 4.53
C ILE A 157 -8.76 -8.17 5.49
N THR A 158 -8.80 -8.79 6.65
CA THR A 158 -9.91 -8.66 7.62
C THR A 158 -9.63 -7.64 8.74
N ARG A 159 -8.37 -7.29 8.97
CA ARG A 159 -7.97 -6.35 10.02
C ARG A 159 -7.42 -5.07 9.41
N VAL A 160 -8.28 -4.07 9.30
CA VAL A 160 -7.97 -2.77 8.73
C VAL A 160 -8.20 -1.69 9.77
N SER A 161 -7.25 -0.76 9.89
CA SER A 161 -7.38 0.45 10.69
C SER A 161 -7.68 1.63 9.77
N PRO A 162 -8.55 2.56 10.16
CA PRO A 162 -8.67 3.82 9.46
C PRO A 162 -7.36 4.62 9.56
N MET A 163 -7.13 5.50 8.61
CA MET A 163 -6.07 6.50 8.72
C MET A 163 -6.42 7.52 9.80
N PRO A 164 -5.43 8.13 10.46
CA PRO A 164 -5.67 9.31 11.28
C PRO A 164 -6.43 10.38 10.50
N ASP A 165 -7.15 11.26 11.18
CA ASP A 165 -7.86 12.35 10.53
C ASP A 165 -6.92 13.34 9.82
N ALA A 166 -7.51 14.27 9.06
CA ALA A 166 -6.75 15.17 8.20
C ALA A 166 -5.80 16.09 9.01
N ASP A 167 -6.24 16.58 10.17
CA ASP A 167 -5.46 17.50 10.99
C ASP A 167 -4.30 16.77 11.66
N THR A 168 -4.55 15.58 12.19
CA THR A 168 -3.53 14.70 12.75
C THR A 168 -2.50 14.30 11.68
N MET A 169 -2.95 13.92 10.48
CA MET A 169 -2.05 13.59 9.37
C MET A 169 -1.23 14.79 8.92
N ALA A 170 -1.83 16.01 8.88
CA ALA A 170 -1.09 17.22 8.55
C ALA A 170 0.04 17.48 9.56
N ALA A 171 -0.22 17.32 10.85
CA ALA A 171 0.79 17.46 11.91
C ALA A 171 1.91 16.41 11.78
N ILE A 172 1.56 15.15 11.51
CA ILE A 172 2.54 14.08 11.26
C ILE A 172 3.43 14.43 10.04
N ILE A 173 2.83 14.79 8.92
CA ILE A 173 3.58 15.14 7.68
C ILE A 173 4.49 16.34 7.92
N GLN A 174 4.02 17.35 8.65
CA GLN A 174 4.82 18.52 9.00
C GLN A 174 6.04 18.14 9.86
N ALA A 175 5.86 17.26 10.82
CA ALA A 175 6.95 16.81 11.70
C ALA A 175 8.01 15.96 10.96
N LEU A 176 7.63 15.29 9.85
CA LEU A 176 8.51 14.46 9.03
C LEU A 176 9.12 15.21 7.82
N SER A 177 8.83 16.49 7.65
CA SER A 177 9.34 17.34 6.54
C SER A 177 10.60 18.12 6.92
#